data_74cd7e295bcd60060730ac89225b0529
#
_entry.id   74cd7e295bcd60060730ac89225b0529
#
_cell.length_a   1.000
_cell.length_b   1.000
_cell.length_c   1.000
_cell.angle_alpha   90.00
_cell.angle_beta   90.00
_cell.angle_gamma   90.00
#
_symmetry.space_group_name_H-M   'P 1'
#
loop_
_entity.id
_entity.type
_entity.pdbx_description
1 polymer ?
#
loop_
_entity_poly.entity_id
_entity_poly.type
_entity_poly.pdbx_seq_one_letter_code
_entity_poly.pdbx_strand_id
1 'polypeptide(L)'
;SLTLANEAVSVPAAYRLYLPEAWAKDRKRRAAVGVPKTVKFQTKWQIALDMIDSVRAEGLPGAPVLADAGYGVVTAFRDALTERQMPYVVGISRETTVWPPGLEPLPPKRSSGKGRPPSRIRRSSKRKPAPVLELAKHAPASMWQHISWREGTRGTMTSRFFWLRVRPAHRDENRHEPREVEWLIAEWLRGESVPTKFWLSTMPPDTPIEQLIRLAKLRWRIERDYEELKGSFGLDHYEGRGWRGFHHHGSLCIAAYAFL
;
A
#
# COMPACT_ATOMS: atom_id res chain seq x y z
N SER A 1 6.79 -4.12 10.05
CA SER A 1 8.12 -3.65 9.64
C SER A 1 8.05 -2.85 8.36
N LEU A 2 9.10 -2.10 8.11
CA LEU A 2 9.45 -1.46 6.85
C LEU A 2 10.72 -2.10 6.34
N THR A 3 10.72 -2.58 5.09
CA THR A 3 11.86 -3.24 4.45
C THR A 3 12.30 -2.41 3.26
N LEU A 4 13.60 -2.20 3.10
CA LEU A 4 14.20 -1.72 1.86
C LEU A 4 14.50 -2.94 0.98
N ALA A 5 14.10 -2.86 -0.28
CA ALA A 5 14.27 -3.98 -1.19
C ALA A 5 14.55 -3.52 -2.61
N ASN A 6 15.34 -4.32 -3.32
CA ASN A 6 15.47 -4.28 -4.78
C ASN A 6 15.28 -5.72 -5.33
N GLU A 7 15.58 -5.94 -6.59
CA GLU A 7 15.45 -7.27 -7.19
C GLU A 7 16.44 -8.31 -6.62
N ALA A 8 17.57 -7.88 -6.07
CA ALA A 8 18.62 -8.77 -5.55
C ALA A 8 18.52 -9.03 -4.06
N VAL A 9 18.32 -7.98 -3.27
CA VAL A 9 18.39 -8.03 -1.80
C VAL A 9 17.22 -7.30 -1.15
N SER A 10 16.94 -7.65 0.09
CA SER A 10 16.01 -6.93 0.96
C SER A 10 16.53 -6.93 2.39
N VAL A 11 16.28 -5.83 3.11
CA VAL A 11 16.66 -5.68 4.52
C VAL A 11 15.59 -4.91 5.29
N PRO A 12 15.13 -5.40 6.45
CA PRO A 12 14.24 -4.65 7.33
C PRO A 12 14.97 -3.42 7.88
N ALA A 13 14.49 -2.22 7.53
CA ALA A 13 15.08 -0.94 7.94
C ALA A 13 14.45 -0.39 9.22
N ALA A 14 13.19 -0.73 9.48
CA ALA A 14 12.48 -0.33 10.68
C ALA A 14 11.40 -1.33 11.08
N TYR A 15 11.14 -1.44 12.38
CA TYR A 15 9.99 -2.19 12.87
C TYR A 15 9.39 -1.52 14.09
N ARG A 16 8.11 -1.78 14.33
CA ARG A 16 7.41 -1.30 15.51
C ARG A 16 6.31 -2.30 15.89
N LEU A 17 6.19 -2.58 17.18
CA LEU A 17 5.11 -3.41 17.70
C LEU A 17 3.78 -2.66 17.57
N TYR A 18 2.81 -3.25 16.88
CA TYR A 18 1.45 -2.76 16.85
C TYR A 18 0.74 -3.10 18.16
N LEU A 19 0.27 -2.10 18.89
CA LEU A 19 -0.58 -2.27 20.05
C LEU A 19 -2.04 -2.06 19.63
N PRO A 20 -2.90 -3.09 19.70
CA PRO A 20 -4.33 -2.92 19.50
C PRO A 20 -4.91 -1.85 20.44
N GLU A 21 -5.97 -1.16 20.01
CA GLU A 21 -6.54 -0.04 20.76
C GLU A 21 -6.93 -0.40 22.19
N ALA A 22 -7.51 -1.60 22.39
CA ALA A 22 -7.84 -2.12 23.71
C ALA A 22 -6.60 -2.23 24.62
N TRP A 23 -5.46 -2.68 24.07
CA TRP A 23 -4.18 -2.72 24.78
C TRP A 23 -3.62 -1.34 25.08
N ALA A 24 -3.68 -0.45 24.10
CA ALA A 24 -3.15 0.91 24.23
C ALA A 24 -3.90 1.73 25.30
N LYS A 25 -5.18 1.41 25.56
CA LYS A 25 -6.02 2.04 26.57
C LYS A 25 -5.89 1.40 27.95
N ASP A 26 -5.41 0.16 28.06
CA ASP A 26 -5.29 -0.58 29.33
C ASP A 26 -4.02 -0.17 30.09
N ARG A 27 -4.16 0.76 31.02
CA ARG A 27 -3.04 1.28 31.82
C ARG A 27 -2.37 0.21 32.67
N LYS A 28 -3.15 -0.76 33.23
CA LYS A 28 -2.59 -1.84 34.07
C LYS A 28 -1.73 -2.80 33.26
N ARG A 29 -2.23 -3.28 32.12
CA ARG A 29 -1.45 -4.13 31.21
C ARG A 29 -0.18 -3.45 30.72
N ARG A 30 -0.27 -2.19 30.30
CA ARG A 30 0.87 -1.42 29.83
C ARG A 30 1.95 -1.29 30.91
N ALA A 31 1.56 -0.97 32.14
CA ALA A 31 2.50 -0.84 33.25
C ALA A 31 3.17 -2.20 33.58
N ALA A 32 2.40 -3.29 33.59
CA ALA A 32 2.90 -4.63 33.90
C ALA A 32 3.97 -5.13 32.91
N VAL A 33 3.96 -4.68 31.65
CA VAL A 33 4.94 -5.08 30.63
C VAL A 33 5.91 -3.95 30.24
N GLY A 34 5.89 -2.82 30.94
CA GLY A 34 6.82 -1.71 30.77
C GLY A 34 6.62 -0.90 29.47
N VAL A 35 5.39 -0.81 28.94
CA VAL A 35 5.12 0.04 27.76
C VAL A 35 5.30 1.52 28.13
N PRO A 36 6.15 2.29 27.45
CA PRO A 36 6.37 3.70 27.74
C PRO A 36 5.08 4.53 27.67
N LYS A 37 4.93 5.52 28.56
CA LYS A 37 3.76 6.43 28.57
C LYS A 37 3.61 7.24 27.27
N THR A 38 4.71 7.46 26.56
CA THR A 38 4.77 8.17 25.29
C THR A 38 4.14 7.39 24.13
N VAL A 39 4.13 6.05 24.21
CA VAL A 39 3.51 5.20 23.18
C VAL A 39 2.00 5.37 23.23
N LYS A 40 1.41 5.84 22.16
CA LYS A 40 -0.04 6.02 21.98
C LYS A 40 -0.57 4.98 20.99
N PHE A 41 -1.89 4.82 20.96
CA PHE A 41 -2.53 4.06 19.90
C PHE A 41 -2.30 4.73 18.55
N GLN A 42 -1.90 3.93 17.59
CA GLN A 42 -1.80 4.30 16.18
C GLN A 42 -2.33 3.14 15.34
N THR A 43 -2.98 3.48 14.23
CA THR A 43 -3.34 2.48 13.23
C THR A 43 -2.08 1.96 12.52
N LYS A 44 -2.17 0.78 11.92
CA LYS A 44 -1.01 0.19 11.21
C LYS A 44 -0.44 1.11 10.12
N TRP A 45 -1.30 1.80 9.38
CA TRP A 45 -0.86 2.71 8.33
C TRP A 45 -0.19 3.98 8.88
N GLN A 46 -0.62 4.49 10.05
CA GLN A 46 0.07 5.59 10.73
C GLN A 46 1.47 5.18 11.19
N ILE A 47 1.58 3.97 11.78
CA ILE A 47 2.88 3.40 12.14
C ILE A 47 3.80 3.26 10.91
N ALA A 48 3.24 2.83 9.78
CA ALA A 48 4.02 2.71 8.54
C ALA A 48 4.55 4.08 8.07
N LEU A 49 3.72 5.14 8.11
CA LEU A 49 4.15 6.50 7.76
C LEU A 49 5.24 7.01 8.70
N ASP A 50 5.10 6.81 10.01
CA ASP A 50 6.12 7.20 10.99
C ASP A 50 7.46 6.49 10.74
N MET A 51 7.42 5.19 10.40
CA MET A 51 8.64 4.44 10.06
C MET A 51 9.28 4.97 8.77
N ILE A 52 8.48 5.28 7.75
CA ILE A 52 8.95 5.89 6.50
C ILE A 52 9.63 7.23 6.79
N ASP A 53 8.99 8.09 7.58
CA ASP A 53 9.52 9.40 7.93
C ASP A 53 10.83 9.27 8.72
N SER A 54 10.91 8.32 9.68
CA SER A 54 12.15 8.05 10.43
C SER A 54 13.30 7.60 9.52
N VAL A 55 13.05 6.65 8.63
CA VAL A 55 14.06 6.10 7.72
C VAL A 55 14.58 7.16 6.75
N ARG A 56 13.68 8.05 6.28
CA ARG A 56 14.08 9.21 5.45
C ARG A 56 14.92 10.23 6.22
N ALA A 57 14.58 10.48 7.48
CA ALA A 57 15.35 11.39 8.33
C ALA A 57 16.79 10.89 8.59
N GLU A 58 17.01 9.57 8.56
CA GLU A 58 18.34 8.94 8.61
C GLU A 58 19.09 8.98 7.27
N GLY A 59 18.55 9.66 6.27
CA GLY A 59 19.23 9.87 4.97
C GLY A 59 19.10 8.71 3.98
N LEU A 60 18.22 7.72 4.24
CA LEU A 60 17.99 6.66 3.28
C LEU A 60 17.29 7.18 2.02
N PRO A 61 17.68 6.73 0.82
CA PRO A 61 17.15 7.24 -0.43
C PRO A 61 15.65 6.98 -0.55
N GLY A 62 14.94 7.93 -1.15
CA GLY A 62 13.53 7.76 -1.48
C GLY A 62 13.35 6.66 -2.52
N ALA A 63 12.42 5.75 -2.26
CA ALA A 63 12.03 4.68 -3.17
C ALA A 63 10.51 4.60 -3.24
N PRO A 64 9.92 3.98 -4.29
CA PRO A 64 8.49 3.75 -4.33
C PRO A 64 8.03 2.89 -3.15
N VAL A 65 6.93 3.30 -2.50
CA VAL A 65 6.34 2.55 -1.37
C VAL A 65 5.48 1.42 -1.92
N LEU A 66 5.82 0.19 -1.54
CA LEU A 66 5.06 -1.01 -1.88
C LEU A 66 4.29 -1.49 -0.64
N ALA A 67 2.99 -1.70 -0.79
CA ALA A 67 2.16 -2.17 0.31
C ALA A 67 1.04 -3.09 -0.18
N ASP A 68 0.52 -3.92 0.71
CA ASP A 68 -0.64 -4.78 0.41
C ASP A 68 -1.97 -4.01 0.47
N ALA A 69 -3.06 -4.72 0.19
CA ALA A 69 -4.39 -4.15 0.21
C ALA A 69 -4.84 -3.70 1.61
N GLY A 70 -4.25 -4.22 2.69
CA GLY A 70 -4.53 -3.76 4.05
C GLY A 70 -4.14 -2.30 4.28
N TYR A 71 -3.13 -1.82 3.56
CA TYR A 71 -2.72 -0.42 3.54
C TYR A 71 -3.33 0.34 2.36
N GLY A 72 -3.27 -0.25 1.17
CA GLY A 72 -3.66 0.46 -0.05
C GLY A 72 -5.15 0.79 -0.16
N VAL A 73 -6.06 0.09 0.53
CA VAL A 73 -7.48 0.48 0.61
C VAL A 73 -7.71 1.73 1.46
N VAL A 74 -6.75 2.08 2.31
CA VAL A 74 -6.84 3.26 3.18
C VAL A 74 -6.48 4.51 2.38
N THR A 75 -7.48 5.26 1.99
CA THR A 75 -7.29 6.49 1.21
C THR A 75 -6.38 7.50 1.91
N ALA A 76 -6.52 7.67 3.24
CA ALA A 76 -5.67 8.57 4.02
C ALA A 76 -4.17 8.17 3.96
N PHE A 77 -3.87 6.88 3.84
CA PHE A 77 -2.50 6.39 3.65
C PHE A 77 -1.94 6.84 2.29
N ARG A 78 -2.70 6.63 1.20
CA ARG A 78 -2.29 7.05 -0.15
C ARG A 78 -2.15 8.56 -0.26
N ASP A 79 -3.13 9.32 0.30
CA ASP A 79 -3.06 10.79 0.34
C ASP A 79 -1.80 11.26 1.09
N ALA A 80 -1.49 10.67 2.24
CA ALA A 80 -0.30 11.01 3.02
C ALA A 80 1.03 10.67 2.31
N LEU A 81 1.07 9.63 1.48
CA LEU A 81 2.23 9.33 0.64
C LEU A 81 2.39 10.38 -0.48
N THR A 82 1.28 10.77 -1.12
CA THR A 82 1.27 11.82 -2.14
C THR A 82 1.74 13.17 -1.58
N GLU A 83 1.26 13.56 -0.39
CA GLU A 83 1.71 14.76 0.33
C GLU A 83 3.22 14.77 0.62
N ARG A 84 3.79 13.57 0.86
CA ARG A 84 5.23 13.36 1.04
C ARG A 84 6.03 13.27 -0.25
N GLN A 85 5.35 13.42 -1.41
CA GLN A 85 5.94 13.23 -2.73
C GLN A 85 6.60 11.86 -2.91
N MET A 86 6.02 10.82 -2.28
CA MET A 86 6.49 9.45 -2.37
C MET A 86 5.67 8.68 -3.39
N PRO A 87 6.27 8.23 -4.49
CA PRO A 87 5.61 7.31 -5.40
C PRO A 87 5.23 6.01 -4.68
N TYR A 88 4.16 5.39 -5.14
CA TYR A 88 3.74 4.12 -4.57
C TYR A 88 3.21 3.14 -5.61
N VAL A 89 3.26 1.85 -5.27
CA VAL A 89 2.50 0.77 -5.91
C VAL A 89 1.85 -0.04 -4.78
N VAL A 90 0.55 0.16 -4.56
CA VAL A 90 -0.16 -0.44 -3.43
C VAL A 90 -1.30 -1.33 -3.88
N GLY A 91 -1.39 -2.52 -3.28
CA GLY A 91 -2.54 -3.41 -3.47
C GLY A 91 -3.83 -2.72 -3.02
N ILE A 92 -4.93 -3.01 -3.72
CA ILE A 92 -6.26 -2.49 -3.39
C ILE A 92 -7.30 -3.59 -3.45
N SER A 93 -8.46 -3.33 -2.85
CA SER A 93 -9.62 -4.21 -2.97
C SER A 93 -10.22 -4.11 -4.38
N ARG A 94 -10.77 -5.21 -4.87
CA ARG A 94 -11.55 -5.26 -6.11
C ARG A 94 -12.79 -4.35 -6.11
N GLU A 95 -13.26 -3.96 -4.92
CA GLU A 95 -14.38 -3.04 -4.72
C GLU A 95 -13.94 -1.56 -4.73
N THR A 96 -12.63 -1.28 -4.82
CA THR A 96 -12.12 0.09 -4.89
C THR A 96 -12.71 0.79 -6.11
N THR A 97 -13.30 1.96 -5.90
CA THR A 97 -13.94 2.72 -6.97
C THR A 97 -13.00 3.72 -7.62
N VAL A 98 -13.05 3.79 -8.94
CA VAL A 98 -12.26 4.72 -9.74
C VAL A 98 -13.13 5.34 -10.85
N TRP A 99 -12.72 6.48 -11.35
CA TRP A 99 -13.27 7.05 -12.58
C TRP A 99 -12.60 6.37 -13.76
N PRO A 100 -13.38 5.76 -14.67
CA PRO A 100 -12.83 5.19 -15.91
C PRO A 100 -12.16 6.26 -16.77
N PRO A 101 -11.27 5.87 -17.69
CA PRO A 101 -10.68 6.80 -18.66
C PRO A 101 -11.75 7.62 -19.40
N GLY A 102 -11.51 8.93 -19.56
CA GLY A 102 -12.45 9.84 -20.21
C GLY A 102 -13.65 10.27 -19.35
N LEU A 103 -13.79 9.74 -18.15
CA LEU A 103 -14.78 10.20 -17.18
C LEU A 103 -14.12 10.86 -15.99
N GLU A 104 -14.72 11.94 -15.53
CA GLU A 104 -14.30 12.68 -14.33
C GLU A 104 -15.51 13.25 -13.60
N PRO A 105 -15.36 13.58 -12.32
CA PRO A 105 -16.43 14.24 -11.57
C PRO A 105 -16.81 15.59 -12.19
N LEU A 106 -18.03 15.99 -11.98
CA LEU A 106 -18.50 17.30 -12.39
C LEU A 106 -17.95 18.39 -11.46
N PRO A 107 -17.69 19.60 -11.96
CA PRO A 107 -17.29 20.71 -11.12
C PRO A 107 -18.38 21.08 -10.10
N PRO A 108 -18.07 21.87 -9.07
CA PRO A 108 -19.06 22.42 -8.15
C PRO A 108 -20.23 23.11 -8.89
N LYS A 109 -21.40 23.12 -8.30
CA LYS A 109 -22.52 23.91 -8.84
C LYS A 109 -22.13 25.38 -8.89
N ARG A 110 -22.65 26.09 -9.89
CA ARG A 110 -22.53 27.54 -9.91
C ARG A 110 -23.21 28.14 -8.67
N SER A 111 -22.61 29.17 -8.09
CA SER A 111 -23.22 29.90 -6.97
C SER A 111 -24.55 30.53 -7.41
N SER A 112 -25.55 30.42 -6.57
CA SER A 112 -26.83 31.12 -6.76
C SER A 112 -26.81 32.57 -6.25
N GLY A 113 -25.65 33.00 -5.71
CA GLY A 113 -25.53 34.31 -5.04
C GLY A 113 -26.11 34.37 -3.64
N LYS A 114 -26.72 33.26 -3.16
CA LYS A 114 -27.27 33.16 -1.80
C LYS A 114 -26.51 32.09 -1.01
N GLY A 115 -26.02 32.46 0.15
CA GLY A 115 -25.28 31.55 1.05
C GLY A 115 -23.85 31.29 0.61
N ARG A 116 -23.20 30.28 1.26
CA ARG A 116 -21.83 29.89 0.95
C ARG A 116 -21.76 29.24 -0.44
N PRO A 117 -20.88 29.67 -1.35
CA PRO A 117 -20.73 29.08 -2.66
C PRO A 117 -20.41 27.59 -2.57
N PRO A 118 -21.04 26.74 -3.40
CA PRO A 118 -20.69 25.33 -3.49
C PRO A 118 -19.24 25.17 -3.95
N SER A 119 -18.47 24.34 -3.25
CA SER A 119 -17.04 24.15 -3.55
C SER A 119 -16.65 22.69 -3.81
N ARG A 120 -17.60 21.75 -3.66
CA ARG A 120 -17.31 20.31 -3.81
C ARG A 120 -17.66 19.80 -5.20
N ILE A 121 -16.81 18.92 -5.71
CA ILE A 121 -17.08 18.20 -6.95
C ILE A 121 -18.30 17.29 -6.81
N ARG A 122 -18.90 16.92 -7.92
CA ARG A 122 -20.20 16.22 -7.95
C ARG A 122 -20.16 14.98 -8.83
N ARG A 123 -21.08 14.06 -8.55
CA ARG A 123 -21.41 12.90 -9.37
C ARG A 123 -22.77 13.09 -10.02
N SER A 124 -23.06 12.35 -11.09
CA SER A 124 -24.38 12.25 -11.68
C SER A 124 -24.71 10.81 -12.03
N SER A 125 -25.97 10.52 -12.34
CA SER A 125 -26.37 9.17 -12.77
C SER A 125 -25.63 8.68 -14.02
N LYS A 126 -25.27 9.60 -14.93
CA LYS A 126 -24.52 9.32 -16.17
C LYS A 126 -23.00 9.37 -15.98
N ARG A 127 -22.51 10.00 -14.91
CA ARG A 127 -21.08 10.16 -14.59
C ARG A 127 -20.86 9.71 -13.15
N LYS A 128 -20.51 8.45 -13.00
CA LYS A 128 -20.26 7.81 -11.72
C LYS A 128 -19.00 6.94 -11.79
N PRO A 129 -18.25 6.82 -10.70
CA PRO A 129 -17.14 5.88 -10.62
C PRO A 129 -17.63 4.44 -10.67
N ALA A 130 -16.74 3.53 -11.05
CA ALA A 130 -17.00 2.08 -11.10
C ALA A 130 -15.98 1.33 -10.24
N PRO A 131 -16.33 0.16 -9.67
CA PRO A 131 -15.38 -0.75 -9.05
C PRO A 131 -14.31 -1.20 -10.06
N VAL A 132 -13.07 -1.36 -9.61
CA VAL A 132 -11.97 -1.79 -10.48
C VAL A 132 -12.19 -3.18 -11.06
N LEU A 133 -12.90 -4.06 -10.34
CA LEU A 133 -13.30 -5.37 -10.85
C LEU A 133 -14.17 -5.26 -12.10
N GLU A 134 -15.15 -4.36 -12.09
CA GLU A 134 -16.05 -4.17 -13.23
C GLU A 134 -15.32 -3.64 -14.45
N LEU A 135 -14.37 -2.71 -14.26
CA LEU A 135 -13.52 -2.24 -15.35
C LEU A 135 -12.67 -3.38 -15.95
N ALA A 136 -12.07 -4.20 -15.10
CA ALA A 136 -11.24 -5.31 -15.54
C ALA A 136 -12.06 -6.42 -16.23
N LYS A 137 -13.25 -6.74 -15.74
CA LYS A 137 -14.16 -7.74 -16.36
C LYS A 137 -14.65 -7.33 -17.75
N HIS A 138 -14.90 -6.04 -17.95
CA HIS A 138 -15.38 -5.51 -19.23
C HIS A 138 -14.25 -5.09 -20.17
N ALA A 139 -12.99 -5.23 -19.77
CA ALA A 139 -11.86 -4.94 -20.61
C ALA A 139 -11.79 -5.95 -21.79
N PRO A 140 -11.61 -5.49 -23.04
CA PRO A 140 -11.41 -6.38 -24.17
C PRO A 140 -10.26 -7.35 -23.96
N ALA A 141 -10.36 -8.56 -24.50
CA ALA A 141 -9.30 -9.57 -24.35
C ALA A 141 -7.94 -9.09 -24.87
N SER A 142 -7.94 -8.20 -25.89
CA SER A 142 -6.72 -7.57 -26.45
C SER A 142 -5.99 -6.65 -25.48
N MET A 143 -6.63 -6.17 -24.41
CA MET A 143 -6.00 -5.35 -23.39
C MET A 143 -5.30 -6.18 -22.31
N TRP A 144 -5.51 -7.49 -22.30
CA TRP A 144 -4.88 -8.41 -21.38
C TRP A 144 -3.62 -9.00 -22.00
N GLN A 145 -2.46 -8.79 -21.36
CA GLN A 145 -1.17 -9.28 -21.86
C GLN A 145 -0.54 -10.24 -20.85
N HIS A 146 0.18 -11.24 -21.37
CA HIS A 146 1.01 -12.14 -20.56
C HIS A 146 2.34 -11.47 -20.29
N ILE A 147 2.66 -11.25 -19.02
CA ILE A 147 3.92 -10.63 -18.61
C ILE A 147 4.60 -11.52 -17.59
N SER A 148 5.89 -11.73 -17.81
CA SER A 148 6.78 -12.42 -16.90
C SER A 148 7.49 -11.40 -16.01
N TRP A 149 7.56 -11.65 -14.71
CA TRP A 149 8.13 -10.68 -13.76
C TRP A 149 9.30 -11.23 -12.94
N ARG A 150 9.51 -12.52 -12.93
CA ARG A 150 10.59 -13.14 -12.14
C ARG A 150 10.83 -14.57 -12.59
N GLU A 151 12.09 -15.00 -12.56
CA GLU A 151 12.45 -16.42 -12.57
C GLU A 151 12.17 -17.00 -11.18
N GLY A 152 11.45 -18.11 -11.15
CA GLY A 152 11.16 -18.88 -9.95
C GLY A 152 11.90 -20.20 -9.97
N THR A 153 11.94 -20.92 -8.85
CA THR A 153 12.58 -22.25 -8.73
C THR A 153 11.97 -23.30 -9.65
N ARG A 154 10.74 -23.11 -10.10
CA ARG A 154 10.00 -24.04 -11.00
C ARG A 154 9.76 -23.45 -12.40
N GLY A 155 10.50 -22.41 -12.79
CA GLY A 155 10.37 -21.72 -14.07
C GLY A 155 9.88 -20.28 -13.94
N THR A 156 9.75 -19.60 -15.07
CA THR A 156 9.38 -18.19 -15.16
C THR A 156 7.97 -17.94 -14.63
N MET A 157 7.84 -17.02 -13.71
CA MET A 157 6.54 -16.61 -13.17
C MET A 157 5.85 -15.64 -14.11
N THR A 158 4.75 -16.07 -14.69
CA THR A 158 3.96 -15.34 -15.68
C THR A 158 2.50 -15.27 -15.27
N SER A 159 1.82 -14.17 -15.56
CA SER A 159 0.37 -14.02 -15.41
C SER A 159 -0.20 -13.09 -16.47
N ARG A 160 -1.54 -13.00 -16.54
CA ARG A 160 -2.21 -12.05 -17.40
C ARG A 160 -2.42 -10.75 -16.65
N PHE A 161 -2.01 -9.64 -17.25
CA PHE A 161 -2.16 -8.31 -16.69
C PHE A 161 -2.95 -7.40 -17.62
N PHE A 162 -3.66 -6.47 -17.00
CA PHE A 162 -4.39 -5.38 -17.62
C PHE A 162 -4.07 -4.10 -16.86
N TRP A 163 -3.95 -2.99 -17.56
CA TRP A 163 -3.65 -1.69 -16.94
C TRP A 163 -4.31 -0.55 -17.67
N LEU A 164 -4.63 0.49 -16.91
CA LEU A 164 -5.11 1.77 -17.43
C LEU A 164 -4.69 2.92 -16.53
N ARG A 165 -4.88 4.13 -17.07
CA ARG A 165 -4.83 5.36 -16.28
C ARG A 165 -6.24 5.69 -15.78
N VAL A 166 -6.40 5.76 -14.46
CA VAL A 166 -7.67 6.00 -13.78
C VAL A 166 -7.54 7.07 -12.71
N ARG A 167 -8.64 7.61 -12.26
CA ARG A 167 -8.67 8.56 -11.15
C ARG A 167 -9.37 7.92 -9.95
N PRO A 168 -8.70 7.75 -8.79
CA PRO A 168 -9.35 7.22 -7.59
C PRO A 168 -10.55 8.05 -7.17
N ALA A 169 -11.66 7.39 -6.79
CA ALA A 169 -12.94 8.03 -6.56
C ALA A 169 -13.46 7.94 -5.12
N HIS A 170 -12.75 7.25 -4.21
CA HIS A 170 -13.23 7.10 -2.84
C HIS A 170 -13.30 8.47 -2.13
N ARG A 171 -14.50 8.83 -1.66
CA ARG A 171 -14.80 10.11 -0.96
C ARG A 171 -14.42 11.36 -1.75
N ASP A 172 -14.38 11.29 -3.08
CA ASP A 172 -14.05 12.41 -3.93
C ASP A 172 -15.13 13.53 -3.87
N GLU A 173 -16.38 13.18 -3.59
CA GLU A 173 -17.48 14.13 -3.37
C GLU A 173 -17.24 15.09 -2.19
N ASN A 174 -16.28 14.80 -1.32
CA ASN A 174 -15.86 15.69 -0.24
C ASN A 174 -14.70 16.61 -0.62
N ARG A 175 -14.15 16.48 -1.84
CA ARG A 175 -13.02 17.26 -2.33
C ARG A 175 -13.47 18.45 -3.15
N HIS A 176 -12.59 19.44 -3.24
CA HIS A 176 -12.78 20.61 -4.10
C HIS A 176 -12.33 20.32 -5.53
N GLU A 177 -11.32 19.48 -5.67
CA GLU A 177 -10.70 19.08 -6.94
C GLU A 177 -10.62 17.56 -7.06
N PRO A 178 -10.67 17.03 -8.29
CA PRO A 178 -10.44 15.62 -8.52
C PRO A 178 -9.03 15.20 -8.08
N ARG A 179 -8.86 13.92 -7.70
CA ARG A 179 -7.53 13.34 -7.47
C ARG A 179 -6.75 13.29 -8.77
N GLU A 180 -5.44 13.21 -8.67
CA GLU A 180 -4.59 12.96 -9.82
C GLU A 180 -4.88 11.59 -10.46
N VAL A 181 -4.48 11.45 -11.71
CA VAL A 181 -4.62 10.21 -12.48
C VAL A 181 -3.50 9.26 -12.08
N GLU A 182 -3.86 8.04 -11.72
CA GLU A 182 -2.97 6.97 -11.28
C GLU A 182 -3.02 5.78 -12.25
N TRP A 183 -2.03 4.90 -12.16
CA TRP A 183 -2.09 3.59 -12.78
C TRP A 183 -3.04 2.69 -11.99
N LEU A 184 -3.96 2.03 -12.68
CA LEU A 184 -4.64 0.81 -12.22
C LEU A 184 -3.96 -0.36 -12.90
N ILE A 185 -3.55 -1.35 -12.13
CA ILE A 185 -3.02 -2.63 -12.61
C ILE A 185 -3.94 -3.72 -12.08
N ALA A 186 -4.37 -4.65 -12.94
CA ALA A 186 -5.12 -5.84 -12.54
C ALA A 186 -4.38 -7.10 -13.01
N GLU A 187 -4.38 -8.12 -12.17
CA GLU A 187 -3.83 -9.45 -12.47
C GLU A 187 -4.94 -10.49 -12.50
N TRP A 188 -4.93 -11.29 -13.56
CA TRP A 188 -5.80 -12.44 -13.70
C TRP A 188 -4.98 -13.73 -13.61
N LEU A 189 -5.05 -14.37 -12.46
CA LEU A 189 -4.34 -15.61 -12.21
C LEU A 189 -4.93 -16.77 -13.03
N ARG A 190 -4.07 -17.68 -13.44
CA ARG A 190 -4.50 -18.90 -14.14
C ARG A 190 -5.43 -19.73 -13.26
N GLY A 191 -6.56 -20.16 -13.82
CA GLY A 191 -7.57 -20.94 -13.11
C GLY A 191 -8.66 -20.13 -12.40
N GLU A 192 -8.46 -18.81 -12.26
CA GLU A 192 -9.49 -17.95 -11.68
C GLU A 192 -10.54 -17.56 -12.70
N SER A 193 -11.80 -17.43 -12.25
CA SER A 193 -12.94 -17.02 -13.10
C SER A 193 -12.98 -15.52 -13.39
N VAL A 194 -12.33 -14.72 -12.56
CA VAL A 194 -12.25 -13.25 -12.64
C VAL A 194 -10.87 -12.75 -12.20
N PRO A 195 -10.47 -11.53 -12.56
CA PRO A 195 -9.28 -10.90 -12.02
C PRO A 195 -9.34 -10.80 -10.49
N THR A 196 -8.23 -11.12 -9.81
CA THR A 196 -8.21 -11.29 -8.35
C THR A 196 -7.33 -10.29 -7.62
N LYS A 197 -6.31 -9.74 -8.27
CA LYS A 197 -5.38 -8.78 -7.65
C LYS A 197 -5.39 -7.46 -8.39
N PHE A 198 -5.38 -6.38 -7.62
CA PHE A 198 -5.45 -5.02 -8.14
C PHE A 198 -4.48 -4.12 -7.38
N TRP A 199 -3.88 -3.16 -8.09
CA TRP A 199 -3.00 -2.14 -7.52
C TRP A 199 -3.33 -0.77 -8.09
N LEU A 200 -3.10 0.25 -7.27
CA LEU A 200 -2.98 1.65 -7.69
C LEU A 200 -1.52 2.09 -7.58
N SER A 201 -1.11 2.95 -8.52
CA SER A 201 0.27 3.45 -8.52
C SER A 201 0.34 4.89 -9.02
N THR A 202 1.13 5.70 -8.30
CA THR A 202 1.49 7.07 -8.67
C THR A 202 2.82 7.15 -9.40
N MET A 203 3.39 6.03 -9.84
CA MET A 203 4.57 6.05 -10.70
C MET A 203 4.33 6.90 -11.96
N PRO A 204 5.38 7.54 -12.52
CA PRO A 204 5.29 8.39 -13.71
C PRO A 204 4.51 7.73 -14.86
N PRO A 205 3.83 8.52 -15.70
CA PRO A 205 3.04 7.98 -16.83
C PRO A 205 3.86 7.22 -17.87
N ASP A 206 5.15 7.53 -17.99
CA ASP A 206 6.13 6.93 -18.88
C ASP A 206 6.85 5.71 -18.30
N THR A 207 6.50 5.30 -17.06
CA THR A 207 7.09 4.10 -16.45
C THR A 207 6.76 2.86 -17.28
N PRO A 208 7.77 2.07 -17.72
CA PRO A 208 7.52 0.83 -18.43
C PRO A 208 6.62 -0.12 -17.64
N ILE A 209 5.67 -0.76 -18.33
CA ILE A 209 4.68 -1.61 -17.64
C ILE A 209 5.32 -2.80 -16.94
N GLU A 210 6.38 -3.35 -17.51
CA GLU A 210 7.14 -4.46 -16.89
C GLU A 210 7.74 -4.03 -15.56
N GLN A 211 8.23 -2.79 -15.47
CA GLN A 211 8.75 -2.22 -14.21
C GLN A 211 7.63 -2.04 -13.19
N LEU A 212 6.46 -1.51 -13.59
CA LEU A 212 5.29 -1.38 -12.71
C LEU A 212 4.85 -2.74 -12.15
N ILE A 213 4.81 -3.77 -13.00
CA ILE A 213 4.42 -5.11 -12.60
C ILE A 213 5.48 -5.72 -11.67
N ARG A 214 6.77 -5.56 -11.96
CA ARG A 214 7.85 -6.01 -11.07
C ARG A 214 7.71 -5.37 -9.68
N LEU A 215 7.49 -4.05 -9.60
CA LEU A 215 7.24 -3.35 -8.35
C LEU A 215 6.00 -3.90 -7.63
N ALA A 216 4.87 -4.06 -8.33
CA ALA A 216 3.64 -4.61 -7.75
C ALA A 216 3.84 -6.02 -7.17
N LYS A 217 4.73 -6.79 -7.78
CA LYS A 217 5.05 -8.17 -7.38
C LYS A 217 6.20 -8.26 -6.37
N LEU A 218 7.04 -7.22 -6.22
CA LEU A 218 8.24 -7.27 -5.37
C LEU A 218 7.93 -7.46 -3.87
N ARG A 219 6.72 -7.15 -3.43
CA ARG A 219 6.30 -7.28 -2.02
C ARG A 219 6.51 -8.69 -1.41
N TRP A 220 6.60 -9.74 -2.24
CA TRP A 220 6.89 -11.10 -1.75
C TRP A 220 8.18 -11.19 -0.93
N ARG A 221 9.13 -10.25 -1.15
CA ARG A 221 10.40 -10.24 -0.41
C ARG A 221 10.20 -10.05 1.09
N ILE A 222 9.27 -9.19 1.49
CA ILE A 222 8.99 -9.00 2.93
C ILE A 222 8.44 -10.27 3.58
N GLU A 223 7.71 -11.10 2.83
CA GLU A 223 7.22 -12.39 3.33
C GLU A 223 8.40 -13.35 3.53
N ARG A 224 9.34 -13.37 2.59
CA ARG A 224 10.56 -14.15 2.68
C ARG A 224 11.48 -13.66 3.78
N ASP A 225 11.69 -12.34 3.92
CA ASP A 225 12.46 -11.78 5.05
C ASP A 225 11.92 -12.26 6.39
N TYR A 226 10.58 -12.28 6.54
CA TYR A 226 9.95 -12.77 7.77
C TYR A 226 10.11 -14.27 7.96
N GLU A 227 10.05 -15.05 6.91
CA GLU A 227 10.28 -16.51 6.96
C GLU A 227 11.71 -16.80 7.44
N GLU A 228 12.70 -16.12 6.87
CA GLU A 228 14.10 -16.26 7.26
C GLU A 228 14.37 -15.72 8.67
N LEU A 229 13.83 -14.54 9.02
CA LEU A 229 13.95 -13.96 10.35
C LEU A 229 13.37 -14.89 11.44
N LYS A 230 12.27 -15.57 11.18
CA LYS A 230 11.67 -16.51 12.12
C LYS A 230 12.44 -17.83 12.14
N GLY A 231 12.68 -18.45 10.95
CA GLY A 231 13.27 -19.77 10.86
C GLY A 231 14.75 -19.82 11.23
N SER A 232 15.55 -18.84 10.75
CA SER A 232 17.00 -18.86 10.90
C SER A 232 17.53 -17.95 11.99
N PHE A 233 16.82 -16.85 12.30
CA PHE A 233 17.26 -15.82 13.26
C PHE A 233 16.42 -15.80 14.55
N GLY A 234 15.43 -16.67 14.68
CA GLY A 234 14.66 -16.85 15.90
C GLY A 234 13.79 -15.66 16.30
N LEU A 235 13.30 -14.85 15.34
CA LEU A 235 12.45 -13.69 15.63
C LEU A 235 11.17 -14.06 16.41
N ASP A 236 10.66 -15.28 16.23
CA ASP A 236 9.50 -15.82 16.94
C ASP A 236 9.85 -16.60 18.21
N HIS A 237 11.12 -16.76 18.56
CA HIS A 237 11.57 -17.44 19.77
C HIS A 237 11.53 -16.57 21.03
N TYR A 238 11.02 -15.34 20.96
CA TYR A 238 10.91 -14.48 22.12
C TYR A 238 9.75 -14.93 23.04
N GLU A 239 10.09 -15.55 24.15
CA GLU A 239 9.13 -16.01 25.17
C GLU A 239 8.83 -14.96 26.25
N GLY A 240 9.55 -13.86 26.26
CA GLY A 240 9.38 -12.77 27.22
C GLY A 240 8.09 -11.98 27.02
N ARG A 241 7.67 -11.26 28.07
CA ARG A 241 6.45 -10.42 28.05
C ARG A 241 6.75 -8.93 28.09
N GLY A 242 8.00 -8.54 28.31
CA GLY A 242 8.39 -7.15 28.51
C GLY A 242 8.56 -6.38 27.21
N TRP A 243 8.09 -5.14 27.17
CA TRP A 243 8.26 -4.21 26.05
C TRP A 243 9.71 -4.05 25.61
N ARG A 244 10.61 -3.80 26.57
CA ARG A 244 12.05 -3.62 26.29
C ARG A 244 12.68 -4.88 25.73
N GLY A 245 12.37 -6.05 26.30
CA GLY A 245 12.89 -7.33 25.84
C GLY A 245 12.46 -7.65 24.40
N PHE A 246 11.19 -7.41 24.08
CA PHE A 246 10.69 -7.60 22.71
C PHE A 246 11.48 -6.74 21.68
N HIS A 247 11.66 -5.45 21.99
CA HIS A 247 12.38 -4.57 21.06
C HIS A 247 13.87 -4.91 20.98
N HIS A 248 14.50 -5.28 22.09
CA HIS A 248 15.90 -5.73 22.10
C HIS A 248 16.07 -7.00 21.25
N HIS A 249 15.24 -8.01 21.48
CA HIS A 249 15.28 -9.24 20.70
C HIS A 249 15.07 -9.00 19.20
N GLY A 250 14.01 -8.27 18.82
CA GLY A 250 13.72 -7.95 17.43
C GLY A 250 14.85 -7.13 16.76
N SER A 251 15.47 -6.19 17.48
CA SER A 251 16.61 -5.44 16.95
C SER A 251 17.82 -6.34 16.68
N LEU A 252 18.14 -7.28 17.59
CA LEU A 252 19.24 -8.21 17.39
C LEU A 252 19.01 -9.15 16.20
N CYS A 253 17.79 -9.72 16.06
CA CYS A 253 17.45 -10.56 14.92
C CYS A 253 17.58 -9.81 13.59
N ILE A 254 17.09 -8.57 13.52
CA ILE A 254 17.18 -7.73 12.32
C ILE A 254 18.64 -7.35 12.02
N ALA A 255 19.41 -6.99 13.04
CA ALA A 255 20.82 -6.65 12.86
C ALA A 255 21.63 -7.86 12.36
N ALA A 256 21.41 -9.05 12.92
CA ALA A 256 22.05 -10.28 12.46
C ALA A 256 21.68 -10.61 11.02
N TYR A 257 20.40 -10.46 10.66
CA TYR A 257 19.92 -10.66 9.29
C TYR A 257 20.54 -9.68 8.29
N ALA A 258 20.69 -8.43 8.67
CA ALA A 258 21.27 -7.39 7.81
C ALA A 258 22.81 -7.51 7.64
N PHE A 259 23.47 -8.24 8.54
CA PHE A 259 24.92 -8.46 8.50
C PHE A 259 25.34 -9.56 7.51
N LEU A 260 24.48 -10.54 7.28
CA LEU A 260 24.72 -11.66 6.35
C LEU A 260 24.31 -11.32 4.92
#